data_3e84ab26fa5e4cdb1e02c7a07c61a67e
#
_entry.id   3e84ab26fa5e4cdb1e02c7a07c61a67e
#
_cell.length_a   1.000
_cell.length_b   1.000
_cell.length_c   1.000
_cell.angle_alpha   90.00
_cell.angle_beta   90.00
_cell.angle_gamma   90.00
#
_symmetry.space_group_name_H-M   'P 1'
#
loop_
_entity.id
_entity.type
_entity.pdbx_description
1 polymer ?
#
loop_
_entity_poly.entity_id
_entity_poly.type
_entity_poly.pdbx_seq_one_letter_code
_entity_poly.pdbx_strand_id
1 'polypeptide(L)'
;MTETDAPRQAAMFASWKGGARLAFAAATLLVAACQSIVPKGEGPTGPVGPTPPTGPDVTQGLPTDTERHRVALLAPMTGANAGVGQSIANATTLALLDTKADKVRITTYDTNLGAVAAVNKALADGNKLILGPLLAEDVRAVAPIAARAGVPVVSFSNDAAVAGNGVFLMGYSPAQSIERVVDFAKGRGLSRFGALVPRGTYGERAGTAMLRAVEQAGGTVVAMQTFDRSAGSITAAVKKLQASSSYDALLIADSGRVAMQIVPVVRTNGGASAQILGTELWNTENAIAASPVLRGAWFTSVSDAFYRQLATK
;
A
#
# COMPACT_ATOMS: atom_id res chain seq x y z
N MET A 1 27.00 -33.98 50.77
CA MET A 1 28.38 -34.33 50.37
C MET A 1 28.59 -33.78 49.03
N THR A 2 29.23 -32.71 49.04
CA THR A 2 30.43 -32.21 48.38
C THR A 2 30.12 -31.72 46.98
N GLU A 3 30.16 -30.49 46.75
CA GLU A 3 31.19 -29.43 46.74
C GLU A 3 31.61 -29.07 45.31
N THR A 4 31.27 -27.82 44.95
CA THR A 4 32.13 -26.78 44.40
C THR A 4 32.91 -27.09 43.12
N ASP A 5 32.66 -26.28 42.08
CA ASP A 5 33.69 -25.32 41.65
C ASP A 5 33.13 -24.34 40.53
N ALA A 6 33.01 -23.11 40.84
CA ALA A 6 33.39 -21.98 40.04
C ALA A 6 34.73 -21.47 40.57
N PRO A 7 35.63 -20.82 39.88
CA PRO A 7 35.47 -19.67 39.05
C PRO A 7 36.53 -19.54 37.90
N ARG A 8 36.45 -18.53 37.12
CA ARG A 8 37.53 -17.68 36.52
C ARG A 8 37.19 -17.15 35.15
N GLN A 9 36.51 -16.03 35.09
CA GLN A 9 36.68 -15.08 34.00
C GLN A 9 36.48 -13.65 34.51
N ALA A 10 37.48 -13.17 35.21
CA ALA A 10 37.62 -11.75 35.57
C ALA A 10 39.10 -11.41 35.46
N ALA A 11 39.56 -11.05 34.29
CA ALA A 11 40.80 -10.29 34.08
C ALA A 11 41.05 -10.10 32.58
N MET A 12 40.33 -9.20 31.91
CA MET A 12 40.76 -8.65 30.61
C MET A 12 40.07 -7.33 30.26
N PHE A 13 39.93 -6.43 31.22
CA PHE A 13 39.43 -5.06 30.99
C PHE A 13 40.28 -4.03 31.74
N ALA A 14 41.60 -4.03 31.53
CA ALA A 14 42.49 -3.01 32.10
C ALA A 14 43.70 -2.74 31.21
N SER A 15 43.47 -2.27 29.94
CA SER A 15 44.57 -1.65 29.17
C SER A 15 44.15 -0.78 27.99
N TRP A 16 42.90 -0.26 27.94
CA TRP A 16 42.52 0.59 26.83
C TRP A 16 42.18 2.04 27.19
N LYS A 17 42.63 2.55 28.30
CA LYS A 17 42.44 3.97 28.68
C LYS A 17 43.64 4.89 28.44
N GLY A 18 44.75 4.38 27.92
CA GLY A 18 45.97 5.17 27.66
C GLY A 18 46.09 5.70 26.23
N GLY A 19 45.51 5.04 25.24
CA GLY A 19 45.72 5.38 23.83
C GLY A 19 44.80 6.49 23.26
N ALA A 20 43.64 6.72 23.88
CA ALA A 20 42.67 7.65 23.34
C ALA A 20 42.94 9.14 23.66
N ARG A 21 43.80 9.44 24.61
CA ARG A 21 44.14 10.85 24.99
C ARG A 21 45.26 11.48 24.15
N LEU A 22 46.07 10.71 23.49
CA LEU A 22 47.15 11.22 22.59
C LEU A 22 46.65 11.42 21.15
N ALA A 23 45.61 10.71 20.71
CA ALA A 23 45.04 10.89 19.38
C ALA A 23 44.18 12.16 19.26
N PHE A 24 43.60 12.67 20.35
CA PHE A 24 42.77 13.88 20.35
C PHE A 24 43.61 15.18 20.37
N ALA A 25 44.85 15.14 20.87
CA ALA A 25 45.74 16.29 20.87
C ALA A 25 46.43 16.55 19.50
N ALA A 26 46.53 15.52 18.65
CA ALA A 26 47.12 15.65 17.32
C ALA A 26 46.10 16.14 16.26
N ALA A 27 44.79 15.93 16.47
CA ALA A 27 43.75 16.36 15.53
C ALA A 27 43.36 17.84 15.66
N THR A 28 43.67 18.49 16.78
CA THR A 28 43.37 19.92 16.99
C THR A 28 44.44 20.88 16.46
N LEU A 29 45.61 20.39 16.04
CA LEU A 29 46.70 21.23 15.51
C LEU A 29 46.68 21.35 13.97
N LEU A 30 45.84 20.63 13.26
CA LEU A 30 45.77 20.65 11.78
C LEU A 30 44.66 21.54 11.20
N VAL A 31 43.82 22.19 12.02
CA VAL A 31 42.72 23.06 11.53
C VAL A 31 43.09 24.57 11.59
N ALA A 32 44.28 24.94 12.10
CA ALA A 32 44.68 26.34 12.26
C ALA A 32 45.49 26.94 11.12
N ALA A 33 45.63 26.27 9.96
CA ALA A 33 46.56 26.70 8.90
C ALA A 33 45.89 27.20 7.60
N CYS A 34 44.62 27.62 7.62
CA CYS A 34 44.01 28.27 6.45
C CYS A 34 43.35 29.62 6.83
N GLN A 35 44.10 30.54 7.39
CA GLN A 35 43.73 31.94 7.33
C GLN A 35 44.56 32.60 6.22
N SER A 36 43.95 32.81 5.07
CA SER A 36 44.53 33.65 4.01
C SER A 36 44.50 35.11 4.46
N ILE A 37 45.66 35.67 4.72
CA ILE A 37 45.84 37.10 4.94
C ILE A 37 45.67 37.78 3.59
N VAL A 38 44.56 38.51 3.42
CA VAL A 38 44.39 39.43 2.27
C VAL A 38 45.07 40.74 2.61
N PRO A 39 46.11 41.18 1.85
CA PRO A 39 46.72 42.48 2.05
C PRO A 39 45.72 43.59 1.64
N LYS A 40 45.50 44.56 2.54
CA LYS A 40 44.74 45.75 2.26
C LYS A 40 45.62 46.70 1.45
N GLY A 41 45.53 46.63 0.12
CA GLY A 41 46.16 47.56 -0.79
C GLY A 41 45.13 48.55 -1.33
N GLU A 42 45.37 49.84 -1.16
CA GLU A 42 44.59 50.88 -1.83
C GLU A 42 44.89 50.82 -3.32
N GLY A 43 43.89 50.45 -4.13
CA GLY A 43 43.96 50.45 -5.58
C GLY A 43 43.59 51.81 -6.17
N PRO A 44 44.20 52.19 -7.30
CA PRO A 44 43.98 53.50 -7.93
C PRO A 44 42.55 53.61 -8.47
N THR A 45 41.95 54.79 -8.27
CA THR A 45 40.66 55.21 -8.83
C THR A 45 40.73 55.31 -10.36
N GLY A 46 40.30 54.23 -11.05
CA GLY A 46 40.03 54.27 -12.49
C GLY A 46 38.57 54.62 -12.79
N PRO A 47 38.26 55.08 -14.01
CA PRO A 47 36.88 55.46 -14.35
C PRO A 47 35.90 54.29 -14.24
N VAL A 48 34.79 54.54 -13.60
CA VAL A 48 33.69 53.57 -13.38
C VAL A 48 33.13 53.15 -14.76
N GLY A 49 33.44 51.91 -15.18
CA GLY A 49 32.80 51.31 -16.34
C GLY A 49 31.32 51.05 -16.05
N PRO A 50 30.50 50.89 -17.11
CA PRO A 50 29.06 50.67 -16.92
C PRO A 50 28.78 49.44 -16.03
N THR A 51 28.00 49.64 -14.99
CA THR A 51 27.55 48.62 -14.06
C THR A 51 26.96 47.44 -14.86
N PRO A 52 27.39 46.17 -14.64
CA PRO A 52 26.73 45.03 -15.26
C PRO A 52 25.24 45.05 -14.90
N PRO A 53 24.34 44.68 -15.81
CA PRO A 53 22.91 44.62 -15.50
C PRO A 53 22.75 43.69 -14.33
N THR A 54 22.14 44.17 -13.27
CA THR A 54 21.71 43.39 -12.10
C THR A 54 20.83 42.29 -12.65
N GLY A 55 21.30 41.04 -12.65
CA GLY A 55 20.47 39.91 -12.99
C GLY A 55 19.23 39.91 -12.11
N PRO A 56 18.12 39.35 -12.55
CA PRO A 56 16.89 39.34 -11.80
C PRO A 56 17.16 38.77 -10.40
N ASP A 57 16.67 39.50 -9.41
CA ASP A 57 16.85 39.18 -8.00
C ASP A 57 16.24 37.80 -7.71
N VAL A 58 17.10 36.79 -7.50
CA VAL A 58 16.71 35.39 -7.30
C VAL A 58 16.07 35.17 -5.92
N THR A 59 15.82 36.22 -5.16
CA THR A 59 15.16 36.18 -3.86
C THR A 59 13.64 36.23 -3.93
N GLN A 60 13.02 36.32 -5.10
CA GLN A 60 11.60 36.07 -5.21
C GLN A 60 11.36 34.56 -5.11
N GLY A 61 10.82 34.11 -3.97
CA GLY A 61 10.32 32.75 -3.83
C GLY A 61 9.45 32.37 -5.03
N LEU A 62 9.47 31.10 -5.40
CA LEU A 62 8.63 30.57 -6.50
C LEU A 62 7.25 31.21 -6.47
N PRO A 63 6.72 31.71 -7.60
CA PRO A 63 5.42 32.35 -7.66
C PRO A 63 4.40 31.51 -6.90
N THR A 64 3.64 32.15 -6.01
CA THR A 64 2.57 31.44 -5.30
C THR A 64 1.56 30.99 -6.33
N ASP A 65 1.48 29.69 -6.57
CA ASP A 65 0.55 29.09 -7.51
C ASP A 65 -0.87 29.18 -6.93
N THR A 66 -1.53 30.31 -7.16
CA THR A 66 -2.89 30.61 -6.71
C THR A 66 -3.95 30.21 -7.73
N GLU A 67 -3.54 29.88 -8.95
CA GLU A 67 -4.47 29.60 -10.06
C GLU A 67 -4.84 28.13 -10.18
N ARG A 68 -4.04 27.21 -9.60
CA ARG A 68 -4.30 25.78 -9.69
C ARG A 68 -5.03 25.26 -8.46
N HIS A 69 -5.97 24.33 -8.69
CA HIS A 69 -6.63 23.59 -7.63
C HIS A 69 -5.62 22.67 -6.95
N ARG A 70 -5.41 22.85 -5.67
CA ARG A 70 -4.44 22.06 -4.89
C ARG A 70 -5.07 20.81 -4.39
N VAL A 71 -4.43 19.67 -4.71
CA VAL A 71 -4.83 18.32 -4.32
C VAL A 71 -3.68 17.65 -3.57
N ALA A 72 -3.95 17.11 -2.40
CA ALA A 72 -2.99 16.31 -1.65
C ALA A 72 -3.09 14.84 -2.06
N LEU A 73 -1.96 14.21 -2.35
CA LEU A 73 -1.87 12.76 -2.43
C LEU A 73 -1.23 12.25 -1.13
N LEU A 74 -2.01 11.56 -0.29
CA LEU A 74 -1.56 10.91 0.91
C LEU A 74 -1.30 9.43 0.61
N ALA A 75 -0.03 9.02 0.55
CA ALA A 75 0.37 7.66 0.23
C ALA A 75 1.58 7.22 1.06
N PRO A 76 1.76 5.92 1.34
CA PRO A 76 2.93 5.41 2.05
C PRO A 76 4.14 5.40 1.10
N MET A 77 4.94 6.48 1.09
CA MET A 77 6.08 6.62 0.19
C MET A 77 7.34 5.93 0.72
N THR A 78 7.36 5.60 2.00
CA THR A 78 8.43 4.85 2.68
C THR A 78 7.88 3.61 3.38
N GLY A 79 8.74 2.75 3.97
CA GLY A 79 8.35 1.58 4.73
C GLY A 79 7.85 0.40 3.88
N ALA A 80 7.14 -0.53 4.52
CA ALA A 80 6.72 -1.81 3.92
C ALA A 80 5.79 -1.66 2.70
N ASN A 81 5.00 -0.60 2.65
CA ASN A 81 4.05 -0.33 1.57
C ASN A 81 4.57 0.67 0.53
N ALA A 82 5.86 1.04 0.57
CA ALA A 82 6.45 2.06 -0.30
C ALA A 82 6.26 1.76 -1.79
N GLY A 83 6.38 0.50 -2.21
CA GLY A 83 6.17 0.09 -3.60
C GLY A 83 4.76 0.37 -4.10
N VAL A 84 3.74 0.15 -3.25
CA VAL A 84 2.35 0.47 -3.57
C VAL A 84 2.14 1.99 -3.61
N GLY A 85 2.67 2.72 -2.62
CA GLY A 85 2.61 4.18 -2.57
C GLY A 85 3.24 4.83 -3.80
N GLN A 86 4.40 4.36 -4.22
CA GLN A 86 5.06 4.84 -5.43
C GLN A 86 4.25 4.54 -6.70
N SER A 87 3.64 3.36 -6.79
CA SER A 87 2.77 3.01 -7.93
C SER A 87 1.54 3.93 -8.01
N ILE A 88 0.94 4.25 -6.86
CA ILE A 88 -0.18 5.22 -6.78
C ILE A 88 0.28 6.61 -7.22
N ALA A 89 1.44 7.09 -6.76
CA ALA A 89 1.98 8.39 -7.13
C ALA A 89 2.29 8.46 -8.64
N ASN A 90 2.87 7.41 -9.20
CA ASN A 90 3.15 7.31 -10.63
C ASN A 90 1.85 7.34 -11.46
N ALA A 91 0.84 6.55 -11.06
CA ALA A 91 -0.47 6.52 -11.73
C ALA A 91 -1.17 7.89 -11.66
N THR A 92 -1.08 8.57 -10.52
CA THR A 92 -1.64 9.90 -10.31
C THR A 92 -0.95 10.94 -11.22
N THR A 93 0.38 10.87 -11.33
CA THR A 93 1.17 11.73 -12.21
C THR A 93 0.83 11.46 -13.68
N LEU A 94 0.74 10.18 -14.07
CA LEU A 94 0.35 9.79 -15.43
C LEU A 94 -1.04 10.31 -15.78
N ALA A 95 -2.02 10.18 -14.88
CA ALA A 95 -3.37 10.70 -15.10
C ALA A 95 -3.38 12.23 -15.29
N LEU A 96 -2.57 12.96 -14.51
CA LEU A 96 -2.43 14.42 -14.66
C LEU A 96 -1.89 14.80 -16.04
N LEU A 97 -0.86 14.10 -16.50
CA LEU A 97 -0.24 14.32 -17.80
C LEU A 97 -1.17 13.94 -18.97
N ASP A 98 -1.82 12.78 -18.86
CA ASP A 98 -2.72 12.26 -19.88
C ASP A 98 -3.96 13.15 -20.09
N THR A 99 -4.52 13.65 -19.02
CA THR A 99 -5.69 14.55 -19.03
C THR A 99 -5.34 16.00 -19.35
N LYS A 100 -4.04 16.35 -19.41
CA LYS A 100 -3.55 17.72 -19.57
C LYS A 100 -4.20 18.70 -18.58
N ALA A 101 -4.30 18.25 -17.33
CA ALA A 101 -5.01 18.99 -16.28
C ALA A 101 -4.15 20.14 -15.73
N ASP A 102 -3.90 21.15 -16.53
CA ASP A 102 -3.02 22.29 -16.20
C ASP A 102 -3.49 23.09 -14.98
N LYS A 103 -4.79 23.03 -14.66
CA LYS A 103 -5.39 23.70 -13.50
C LYS A 103 -5.32 22.89 -12.21
N VAL A 104 -4.70 21.72 -12.22
CA VAL A 104 -4.56 20.86 -11.02
C VAL A 104 -3.11 20.77 -10.61
N ARG A 105 -2.84 20.94 -9.33
CA ARG A 105 -1.53 20.71 -8.72
C ARG A 105 -1.66 19.61 -7.66
N ILE A 106 -0.93 18.52 -7.82
CA ILE A 106 -0.90 17.41 -6.86
C ILE A 106 0.41 17.47 -6.08
N THR A 107 0.31 17.41 -4.75
CA THR A 107 1.47 17.34 -3.85
C THR A 107 1.37 16.07 -3.02
N THR A 108 2.44 15.28 -3.02
CA THR A 108 2.50 14.00 -2.29
C THR A 108 3.01 14.19 -0.86
N TYR A 109 2.36 13.51 0.07
CA TYR A 109 2.69 13.48 1.51
C TYR A 109 2.80 12.03 1.95
N ASP A 110 3.90 11.70 2.64
CA ASP A 110 4.17 10.34 3.09
C ASP A 110 3.39 10.01 4.36
N THR A 111 2.43 9.08 4.26
CA THR A 111 1.65 8.62 5.41
C THR A 111 2.44 7.70 6.35
N ASN A 112 3.51 7.06 5.89
CA ASN A 112 4.33 6.21 6.75
C ASN A 112 5.12 7.01 7.80
N LEU A 113 5.36 8.30 7.55
CA LEU A 113 5.96 9.23 8.52
C LEU A 113 4.92 9.78 9.52
N GLY A 114 3.66 9.39 9.39
CA GLY A 114 2.55 9.76 10.25
C GLY A 114 1.39 10.40 9.47
N ALA A 115 0.27 9.70 9.37
CA ALA A 115 -0.91 10.14 8.61
C ALA A 115 -1.49 11.46 9.13
N VAL A 116 -1.49 11.67 10.45
CA VAL A 116 -1.94 12.92 11.09
C VAL A 116 -1.04 14.10 10.72
N ALA A 117 0.28 13.91 10.72
CA ALA A 117 1.23 14.95 10.32
C ALA A 117 1.07 15.28 8.82
N ALA A 118 0.90 14.25 7.99
CA ALA A 118 0.71 14.38 6.56
C ALA A 118 -0.56 15.19 6.21
N VAL A 119 -1.70 14.90 6.84
CA VAL A 119 -2.94 15.64 6.59
C VAL A 119 -2.88 17.07 7.11
N ASN A 120 -2.30 17.31 8.28
CA ASN A 120 -2.15 18.67 8.81
C ASN A 120 -1.29 19.54 7.89
N LYS A 121 -0.16 18.98 7.40
CA LYS A 121 0.68 19.67 6.44
C LYS A 121 -0.07 19.90 5.11
N ALA A 122 -0.77 18.94 4.60
CA ALA A 122 -1.56 19.06 3.38
C ALA A 122 -2.61 20.18 3.47
N LEU A 123 -3.29 20.28 4.61
CA LEU A 123 -4.27 21.36 4.87
C LEU A 123 -3.60 22.73 5.03
N ALA A 124 -2.47 22.80 5.73
CA ALA A 124 -1.68 24.03 5.86
C ALA A 124 -1.17 24.53 4.51
N ASP A 125 -0.80 23.62 3.60
CA ASP A 125 -0.38 23.94 2.23
C ASP A 125 -1.58 24.35 1.32
N GLY A 126 -2.81 24.39 1.86
CA GLY A 126 -4.01 24.89 1.19
C GLY A 126 -4.67 23.88 0.24
N ASN A 127 -4.41 22.58 0.37
CA ASN A 127 -5.09 21.57 -0.42
C ASN A 127 -6.58 21.50 -0.10
N LYS A 128 -7.42 21.33 -1.13
CA LYS A 128 -8.89 21.32 -1.06
C LYS A 128 -9.51 19.96 -1.38
N LEU A 129 -8.70 18.99 -1.74
CA LEU A 129 -9.07 17.60 -1.97
C LEU A 129 -7.91 16.73 -1.49
N ILE A 130 -8.23 15.61 -0.86
CA ILE A 130 -7.26 14.59 -0.46
C ILE A 130 -7.53 13.33 -1.27
N LEU A 131 -6.53 12.85 -2.02
CA LEU A 131 -6.46 11.52 -2.60
C LEU A 131 -5.66 10.61 -1.66
N GLY A 132 -6.21 9.44 -1.33
CA GLY A 132 -5.67 8.62 -0.26
C GLY A 132 -6.36 8.91 1.09
N PRO A 133 -5.85 8.36 2.21
CA PRO A 133 -4.78 7.37 2.29
C PRO A 133 -5.09 5.99 1.71
N LEU A 134 -4.06 5.12 1.71
CA LEU A 134 -4.19 3.72 1.29
C LEU A 134 -4.76 2.84 2.41
N LEU A 135 -4.21 2.98 3.63
CA LEU A 135 -4.54 2.11 4.74
C LEU A 135 -5.77 2.61 5.49
N ALA A 136 -6.65 1.70 5.91
CA ALA A 136 -7.87 2.05 6.64
C ALA A 136 -7.59 2.73 7.98
N GLU A 137 -6.52 2.38 8.67
CA GLU A 137 -6.07 3.01 9.90
C GLU A 137 -5.69 4.47 9.69
N ASP A 138 -4.98 4.77 8.59
CA ASP A 138 -4.63 6.13 8.21
C ASP A 138 -5.89 6.94 7.86
N VAL A 139 -6.86 6.32 7.16
CA VAL A 139 -8.14 6.98 6.88
C VAL A 139 -8.87 7.37 8.17
N ARG A 140 -8.93 6.47 9.16
CA ARG A 140 -9.55 6.77 10.45
C ARG A 140 -8.87 7.94 11.18
N ALA A 141 -7.56 8.07 11.04
CA ALA A 141 -6.80 9.17 11.61
C ALA A 141 -6.98 10.49 10.85
N VAL A 142 -7.05 10.43 9.51
CA VAL A 142 -7.17 11.59 8.61
C VAL A 142 -8.59 12.16 8.56
N ALA A 143 -9.61 11.30 8.50
CA ALA A 143 -10.99 11.67 8.24
C ALA A 143 -11.53 12.76 9.19
N PRO A 144 -11.37 12.67 10.53
CA PRO A 144 -11.91 13.70 11.43
C PRO A 144 -11.20 15.05 11.27
N ILE A 145 -9.95 15.07 10.84
CA ILE A 145 -9.18 16.29 10.61
C ILE A 145 -9.64 16.96 9.31
N ALA A 146 -9.73 16.19 8.24
CA ALA A 146 -10.21 16.66 6.94
C ALA A 146 -11.66 17.15 7.00
N ALA A 147 -12.54 16.44 7.73
CA ALA A 147 -13.95 16.84 7.91
C ALA A 147 -14.07 18.19 8.63
N ARG A 148 -13.30 18.44 9.69
CA ARG A 148 -13.28 19.76 10.39
C ARG A 148 -12.81 20.89 9.48
N ALA A 149 -11.93 20.57 8.51
CA ALA A 149 -11.47 21.55 7.52
C ALA A 149 -12.41 21.69 6.31
N GLY A 150 -13.47 20.90 6.22
CA GLY A 150 -14.39 20.88 5.08
C GLY A 150 -13.73 20.32 3.80
N VAL A 151 -12.68 19.49 3.93
CA VAL A 151 -11.93 18.95 2.80
C VAL A 151 -12.31 17.48 2.58
N PRO A 152 -12.85 17.12 1.39
CA PRO A 152 -13.22 15.75 1.08
C PRO A 152 -11.99 14.85 0.92
N VAL A 153 -12.17 13.56 1.23
CA VAL A 153 -11.16 12.50 1.15
C VAL A 153 -11.63 11.43 0.18
N VAL A 154 -10.83 11.13 -0.84
CA VAL A 154 -11.03 10.02 -1.77
C VAL A 154 -9.95 8.98 -1.51
N SER A 155 -10.27 8.02 -0.64
CA SER A 155 -9.32 7.02 -0.16
C SER A 155 -9.14 5.86 -1.12
N PHE A 156 -7.93 5.30 -1.18
CA PHE A 156 -7.63 4.04 -1.89
C PHE A 156 -7.90 2.80 -1.04
N SER A 157 -8.39 2.97 0.20
CA SER A 157 -8.74 1.86 1.07
C SER A 157 -9.88 1.03 0.48
N ASN A 158 -9.83 -0.27 0.69
CA ASN A 158 -10.91 -1.22 0.39
C ASN A 158 -11.80 -1.53 1.60
N ASP A 159 -11.62 -0.80 2.72
CA ASP A 159 -12.41 -0.96 3.93
C ASP A 159 -13.66 -0.10 3.89
N ALA A 160 -14.81 -0.70 3.58
CA ALA A 160 -16.09 0.02 3.55
C ALA A 160 -16.46 0.68 4.90
N ALA A 161 -15.91 0.20 6.03
CA ALA A 161 -16.18 0.76 7.35
C ALA A 161 -15.58 2.17 7.59
N VAL A 162 -14.70 2.64 6.70
CA VAL A 162 -14.12 3.99 6.79
C VAL A 162 -14.81 5.00 5.87
N ALA A 163 -15.79 4.56 5.08
CA ALA A 163 -16.58 5.44 4.21
C ALA A 163 -17.58 6.28 4.99
N GLY A 164 -17.98 7.42 4.44
CA GLY A 164 -18.93 8.35 5.04
C GLY A 164 -18.27 9.61 5.60
N ASN A 165 -19.07 10.56 6.05
CA ASN A 165 -18.61 11.83 6.64
C ASN A 165 -17.54 12.57 5.80
N GLY A 166 -17.73 12.60 4.46
CA GLY A 166 -16.79 13.24 3.54
C GLY A 166 -15.66 12.34 3.07
N VAL A 167 -15.66 11.06 3.44
CA VAL A 167 -14.73 10.02 2.93
C VAL A 167 -15.43 9.18 1.87
N PHE A 168 -14.85 9.13 0.69
CA PHE A 168 -15.25 8.30 -0.44
C PHE A 168 -14.16 7.24 -0.70
N LEU A 169 -14.55 6.06 -1.16
CA LEU A 169 -13.61 4.97 -1.44
C LEU A 169 -13.45 4.71 -2.93
N MET A 170 -12.21 4.56 -3.37
CA MET A 170 -11.83 4.09 -4.70
C MET A 170 -11.30 2.66 -4.72
N GLY A 171 -10.97 2.09 -3.55
CA GLY A 171 -10.49 0.72 -3.46
C GLY A 171 -11.58 -0.30 -3.80
N TYR A 172 -11.18 -1.40 -4.42
CA TYR A 172 -12.10 -2.50 -4.68
C TYR A 172 -12.54 -3.19 -3.39
N SER A 173 -13.84 -3.18 -3.14
CA SER A 173 -14.40 -3.88 -1.98
C SER A 173 -14.48 -5.38 -2.25
N PRO A 174 -13.94 -6.24 -1.36
CA PRO A 174 -14.13 -7.68 -1.45
C PRO A 174 -15.62 -8.08 -1.55
N ALA A 175 -16.50 -7.33 -0.89
CA ALA A 175 -17.93 -7.61 -0.91
C ALA A 175 -18.53 -7.51 -2.32
N GLN A 176 -18.24 -6.43 -3.06
CA GLN A 176 -18.73 -6.27 -4.44
C GLN A 176 -18.21 -7.36 -5.37
N SER A 177 -16.94 -7.72 -5.19
CA SER A 177 -16.31 -8.80 -5.95
C SER A 177 -16.98 -10.14 -5.71
N ILE A 178 -17.19 -10.49 -4.45
CA ILE A 178 -17.78 -11.77 -4.05
C ILE A 178 -19.27 -11.83 -4.44
N GLU A 179 -20.03 -10.77 -4.19
CA GLU A 179 -21.43 -10.66 -4.61
C GLU A 179 -21.57 -10.95 -6.11
N ARG A 180 -20.78 -10.26 -6.94
CA ARG A 180 -20.83 -10.44 -8.39
C ARG A 180 -20.52 -11.87 -8.84
N VAL A 181 -19.50 -12.54 -8.28
CA VAL A 181 -19.15 -13.90 -8.70
C VAL A 181 -20.15 -14.93 -8.18
N VAL A 182 -20.73 -14.69 -7.00
CA VAL A 182 -21.79 -15.54 -6.42
C VAL A 182 -23.08 -15.43 -7.25
N ASP A 183 -23.51 -14.20 -7.58
CA ASP A 183 -24.70 -13.98 -8.43
C ASP A 183 -24.54 -14.64 -9.80
N PHE A 184 -23.35 -14.50 -10.40
CA PHE A 184 -23.07 -15.16 -11.65
C PHE A 184 -23.13 -16.68 -11.54
N ALA A 185 -22.55 -17.26 -10.50
CA ALA A 185 -22.56 -18.70 -10.25
C ALA A 185 -23.99 -19.20 -9.98
N LYS A 186 -24.77 -18.45 -9.20
CA LYS A 186 -26.18 -18.75 -8.93
C LYS A 186 -27.01 -18.71 -10.21
N GLY A 187 -26.80 -17.70 -11.06
CA GLY A 187 -27.45 -17.60 -12.38
C GLY A 187 -27.11 -18.76 -13.33
N ARG A 188 -26.02 -19.51 -13.04
CA ARG A 188 -25.66 -20.76 -13.74
C ARG A 188 -26.14 -22.03 -13.06
N GLY A 189 -27.03 -21.91 -12.04
CA GLY A 189 -27.65 -23.02 -11.37
C GLY A 189 -26.88 -23.57 -10.16
N LEU A 190 -25.76 -22.98 -9.78
CA LEU A 190 -25.01 -23.43 -8.60
C LEU A 190 -25.62 -22.83 -7.34
N SER A 191 -25.86 -23.67 -6.31
CA SER A 191 -26.58 -23.23 -5.13
C SER A 191 -25.90 -23.58 -3.80
N ARG A 192 -24.95 -24.50 -3.83
CA ARG A 192 -24.22 -24.94 -2.65
C ARG A 192 -22.78 -24.45 -2.74
N PHE A 193 -22.40 -23.56 -1.84
CA PHE A 193 -21.13 -22.86 -1.89
C PHE A 193 -20.20 -23.28 -0.75
N GLY A 194 -18.98 -23.60 -1.09
CA GLY A 194 -17.85 -23.69 -0.16
C GLY A 194 -16.99 -22.42 -0.22
N ALA A 195 -16.24 -22.14 0.83
CA ALA A 195 -15.29 -21.03 0.83
C ALA A 195 -13.98 -21.38 1.57
N LEU A 196 -12.88 -20.95 0.99
CA LEU A 196 -11.56 -20.90 1.61
C LEU A 196 -11.13 -19.44 1.71
N VAL A 197 -10.96 -18.95 2.95
CA VAL A 197 -10.61 -17.56 3.24
C VAL A 197 -9.30 -17.50 4.03
N PRO A 198 -8.38 -16.56 3.74
CA PRO A 198 -7.15 -16.45 4.50
C PRO A 198 -7.42 -15.95 5.92
N ARG A 199 -6.53 -16.21 6.85
CA ARG A 199 -6.57 -15.59 8.17
C ARG A 199 -6.29 -14.10 8.07
N GLY A 200 -6.87 -13.31 8.97
CA GLY A 200 -6.72 -11.86 9.08
C GLY A 200 -7.87 -11.08 8.45
N THR A 201 -7.75 -9.76 8.50
CA THR A 201 -8.83 -8.80 8.21
C THR A 201 -9.48 -8.98 6.84
N TYR A 202 -8.69 -9.27 5.79
CA TYR A 202 -9.26 -9.52 4.46
C TYR A 202 -10.13 -10.78 4.45
N GLY A 203 -9.64 -11.88 5.04
CA GLY A 203 -10.38 -13.14 5.10
C GLY A 203 -11.67 -13.05 5.91
N GLU A 204 -11.66 -12.33 7.03
CA GLU A 204 -12.86 -12.07 7.85
C GLU A 204 -13.92 -11.29 7.05
N ARG A 205 -13.51 -10.26 6.32
CA ARG A 205 -14.38 -9.47 5.45
C ARG A 205 -14.92 -10.30 4.28
N ALA A 206 -14.04 -11.06 3.63
CA ALA A 206 -14.42 -11.93 2.53
C ALA A 206 -15.40 -13.03 2.98
N GLY A 207 -15.16 -13.62 4.15
CA GLY A 207 -16.07 -14.60 4.75
C GLY A 207 -17.46 -14.01 5.04
N THR A 208 -17.51 -12.84 5.67
CA THR A 208 -18.76 -12.12 5.93
C THR A 208 -19.48 -11.75 4.63
N ALA A 209 -18.74 -11.26 3.63
CA ALA A 209 -19.30 -10.94 2.32
C ALA A 209 -19.87 -12.18 1.61
N MET A 210 -19.15 -13.31 1.69
CA MET A 210 -19.62 -14.58 1.11
C MET A 210 -20.93 -15.05 1.73
N LEU A 211 -21.06 -15.01 3.05
CA LEU A 211 -22.30 -15.39 3.73
C LEU A 211 -23.49 -14.53 3.26
N ARG A 212 -23.30 -13.21 3.22
CA ARG A 212 -24.34 -12.26 2.76
C ARG A 212 -24.70 -12.44 1.29
N ALA A 213 -23.70 -12.54 0.42
CA ALA A 213 -23.92 -12.66 -1.01
C ALA A 213 -24.66 -13.94 -1.36
N VAL A 214 -24.29 -15.07 -0.74
CA VAL A 214 -24.95 -16.37 -0.98
C VAL A 214 -26.37 -16.36 -0.44
N GLU A 215 -26.61 -15.79 0.74
CA GLU A 215 -27.97 -15.64 1.31
C GLU A 215 -28.86 -14.77 0.40
N GLN A 216 -28.36 -13.61 -0.04
CA GLN A 216 -29.09 -12.71 -0.93
C GLN A 216 -29.42 -13.35 -2.28
N ALA A 217 -28.48 -14.14 -2.81
CA ALA A 217 -28.69 -14.89 -4.04
C ALA A 217 -29.62 -16.12 -3.87
N GLY A 218 -30.08 -16.43 -2.67
CA GLY A 218 -30.89 -17.61 -2.38
C GLY A 218 -30.13 -18.93 -2.51
N GLY A 219 -28.85 -18.94 -2.17
CA GLY A 219 -28.00 -20.12 -2.08
C GLY A 219 -27.72 -20.55 -0.64
N THR A 220 -26.80 -21.48 -0.44
CA THR A 220 -26.37 -21.94 0.88
C THR A 220 -24.86 -22.07 0.96
N VAL A 221 -24.24 -21.46 1.97
CA VAL A 221 -22.84 -21.71 2.32
C VAL A 221 -22.80 -22.99 3.15
N VAL A 222 -22.35 -24.09 2.54
CA VAL A 222 -22.33 -25.42 3.18
C VAL A 222 -21.10 -25.67 4.02
N ALA A 223 -19.97 -25.00 3.70
CA ALA A 223 -18.75 -25.09 4.46
C ALA A 223 -17.86 -23.87 4.20
N MET A 224 -17.17 -23.39 5.23
CA MET A 224 -16.16 -22.34 5.13
C MET A 224 -14.98 -22.69 6.04
N GLN A 225 -13.76 -22.58 5.53
CA GLN A 225 -12.54 -22.83 6.30
C GLN A 225 -11.56 -21.69 6.14
N THR A 226 -10.88 -21.37 7.22
CA THR A 226 -9.76 -20.41 7.22
C THR A 226 -8.43 -21.12 7.07
N PHE A 227 -7.48 -20.49 6.40
CA PHE A 227 -6.12 -21.00 6.24
C PHE A 227 -5.10 -19.87 6.41
N ASP A 228 -3.88 -20.20 6.83
CA ASP A 228 -2.70 -19.41 6.54
C ASP A 228 -2.08 -19.89 5.22
N ARG A 229 -1.16 -19.12 4.65
CA ARG A 229 -0.60 -19.45 3.32
C ARG A 229 0.47 -20.54 3.33
N SER A 230 0.64 -21.28 4.42
CA SER A 230 1.52 -22.45 4.47
C SER A 230 0.87 -23.67 3.80
N ALA A 231 1.67 -24.50 3.15
CA ALA A 231 1.17 -25.70 2.47
C ALA A 231 0.42 -26.66 3.41
N GLY A 232 0.90 -26.78 4.67
CA GLY A 232 0.25 -27.60 5.68
C GLY A 232 -1.14 -27.09 6.06
N SER A 233 -1.28 -25.78 6.28
CA SER A 233 -2.55 -25.15 6.60
C SER A 233 -3.55 -25.22 5.45
N ILE A 234 -3.10 -24.99 4.22
CA ILE A 234 -3.92 -25.16 3.00
C ILE A 234 -4.47 -26.58 2.93
N THR A 235 -3.61 -27.58 3.06
CA THR A 235 -4.02 -29.00 3.00
C THR A 235 -5.01 -29.35 4.11
N ALA A 236 -4.78 -28.88 5.34
CA ALA A 236 -5.67 -29.10 6.46
C ALA A 236 -7.05 -28.46 6.25
N ALA A 237 -7.08 -27.20 5.77
CA ALA A 237 -8.31 -26.47 5.50
C ALA A 237 -9.12 -27.15 4.39
N VAL A 238 -8.48 -27.57 3.31
CA VAL A 238 -9.14 -28.30 2.21
C VAL A 238 -9.75 -29.61 2.69
N LYS A 239 -8.97 -30.44 3.43
CA LYS A 239 -9.50 -31.70 3.97
C LYS A 239 -10.70 -31.48 4.89
N LYS A 240 -10.64 -30.47 5.76
CA LYS A 240 -11.72 -30.13 6.67
C LYS A 240 -12.96 -29.63 5.91
N LEU A 241 -12.77 -28.83 4.86
CA LEU A 241 -13.84 -28.36 3.99
C LEU A 241 -14.56 -29.55 3.33
N GLN A 242 -13.84 -30.49 2.75
CA GLN A 242 -14.36 -31.66 2.07
C GLN A 242 -15.08 -32.63 3.01
N ALA A 243 -14.62 -32.76 4.24
CA ALA A 243 -15.27 -33.60 5.27
C ALA A 243 -16.60 -33.02 5.73
N SER A 244 -16.85 -31.73 5.55
CA SER A 244 -18.03 -31.04 6.07
C SER A 244 -19.26 -31.24 5.18
N SER A 245 -19.15 -31.08 3.87
CA SER A 245 -20.25 -31.20 2.90
C SER A 245 -19.78 -31.10 1.45
N SER A 246 -20.55 -31.65 0.52
CA SER A 246 -20.37 -31.41 -0.91
C SER A 246 -20.84 -30.00 -1.28
N TYR A 247 -20.16 -29.36 -2.22
CA TYR A 247 -20.49 -28.03 -2.75
C TYR A 247 -20.39 -28.02 -4.28
N ASP A 248 -21.19 -27.16 -4.92
CA ASP A 248 -21.21 -26.99 -6.37
C ASP A 248 -20.12 -26.01 -6.81
N ALA A 249 -19.86 -24.99 -5.96
CA ALA A 249 -18.86 -23.96 -6.21
C ALA A 249 -18.01 -23.70 -4.96
N LEU A 250 -16.72 -23.37 -5.20
CA LEU A 250 -15.74 -23.06 -4.16
C LEU A 250 -15.14 -21.68 -4.38
N LEU A 251 -15.40 -20.74 -3.48
CA LEU A 251 -14.70 -19.46 -3.43
C LEU A 251 -13.32 -19.62 -2.79
N ILE A 252 -12.29 -19.15 -3.48
CA ILE A 252 -10.94 -18.98 -2.94
C ILE A 252 -10.67 -17.49 -2.86
N ALA A 253 -10.80 -16.92 -1.66
CA ALA A 253 -10.69 -15.49 -1.39
C ALA A 253 -9.24 -15.10 -1.06
N ASP A 254 -8.30 -15.37 -1.97
CA ASP A 254 -6.90 -14.97 -1.87
C ASP A 254 -6.38 -14.63 -3.27
N SER A 255 -5.09 -14.31 -3.40
CA SER A 255 -4.46 -14.03 -4.69
C SER A 255 -4.51 -15.25 -5.63
N GLY A 256 -4.44 -15.01 -6.93
CA GLY A 256 -4.40 -16.06 -7.92
C GLY A 256 -3.21 -17.01 -7.74
N ARG A 257 -2.08 -16.50 -7.27
CA ARG A 257 -0.89 -17.30 -6.93
C ARG A 257 -1.18 -18.32 -5.82
N VAL A 258 -1.91 -17.91 -4.79
CA VAL A 258 -2.33 -18.80 -3.70
C VAL A 258 -3.39 -19.77 -4.21
N ALA A 259 -4.31 -19.33 -5.05
CA ALA A 259 -5.30 -20.19 -5.67
C ALA A 259 -4.66 -21.32 -6.51
N MET A 260 -3.58 -21.02 -7.24
CA MET A 260 -2.81 -22.05 -7.96
C MET A 260 -2.20 -23.13 -7.06
N GLN A 261 -1.95 -22.84 -5.79
CA GLN A 261 -1.50 -23.83 -4.80
C GLN A 261 -2.68 -24.62 -4.21
N ILE A 262 -3.82 -23.96 -4.01
CA ILE A 262 -5.01 -24.55 -3.38
C ILE A 262 -5.73 -25.51 -4.33
N VAL A 263 -5.95 -25.11 -5.60
CA VAL A 263 -6.79 -25.87 -6.54
C VAL A 263 -6.32 -27.30 -6.77
N PRO A 264 -5.03 -27.62 -6.93
CA PRO A 264 -4.57 -29.01 -7.03
C PRO A 264 -4.95 -29.83 -5.80
N VAL A 265 -4.81 -29.25 -4.59
CA VAL A 265 -5.18 -29.91 -3.33
C VAL A 265 -6.68 -30.16 -3.27
N VAL A 266 -7.50 -29.20 -3.70
CA VAL A 266 -8.97 -29.36 -3.78
C VAL A 266 -9.34 -30.50 -4.76
N ARG A 267 -8.74 -30.51 -5.96
CA ARG A 267 -9.01 -31.51 -7.00
C ARG A 267 -8.67 -32.94 -6.56
N THR A 268 -7.58 -33.11 -5.81
CA THR A 268 -7.13 -34.42 -5.31
C THR A 268 -7.85 -34.89 -4.05
N ASN A 269 -8.57 -34.00 -3.35
CA ASN A 269 -9.30 -34.34 -2.11
C ASN A 269 -10.82 -34.34 -2.26
N GLY A 270 -11.39 -34.54 -3.45
CA GLY A 270 -12.83 -34.72 -3.67
C GLY A 270 -13.56 -33.50 -4.24
N GLY A 271 -12.89 -32.36 -4.43
CA GLY A 271 -13.47 -31.17 -5.05
C GLY A 271 -13.28 -31.08 -6.57
N ALA A 272 -13.14 -32.23 -7.26
CA ALA A 272 -12.82 -32.24 -8.68
C ALA A 272 -13.88 -31.60 -9.58
N SER A 273 -15.16 -31.75 -9.24
CA SER A 273 -16.31 -31.21 -9.99
C SER A 273 -16.71 -29.79 -9.61
N ALA A 274 -16.19 -29.26 -8.50
CA ALA A 274 -16.57 -27.94 -8.03
C ALA A 274 -16.11 -26.82 -8.97
N GLN A 275 -17.01 -25.88 -9.27
CA GLN A 275 -16.65 -24.64 -9.95
C GLN A 275 -15.79 -23.78 -9.04
N ILE A 276 -14.60 -23.44 -9.48
CA ILE A 276 -13.71 -22.56 -8.73
C ILE A 276 -14.09 -21.12 -8.98
N LEU A 277 -14.23 -20.35 -7.90
CA LEU A 277 -14.55 -18.94 -7.89
C LEU A 277 -13.39 -18.14 -7.28
N GLY A 278 -13.04 -17.02 -7.89
CA GLY A 278 -12.03 -16.10 -7.42
C GLY A 278 -12.55 -14.69 -7.20
N THR A 279 -11.76 -13.86 -6.55
CA THR A 279 -12.07 -12.45 -6.28
C THR A 279 -11.25 -11.53 -7.21
N GLU A 280 -11.41 -10.22 -7.04
CA GLU A 280 -10.66 -9.17 -7.73
C GLU A 280 -9.13 -9.32 -7.58
N LEU A 281 -8.67 -9.96 -6.50
CA LEU A 281 -7.24 -10.20 -6.27
C LEU A 281 -6.56 -11.04 -7.37
N TRP A 282 -7.36 -11.76 -8.16
CA TRP A 282 -6.81 -12.54 -9.26
C TRP A 282 -6.48 -11.68 -10.48
N ASN A 283 -7.15 -10.54 -10.63
CA ASN A 283 -6.99 -9.68 -11.81
C ASN A 283 -5.60 -9.07 -11.97
N THR A 284 -4.82 -9.00 -10.91
CA THR A 284 -3.47 -8.41 -10.91
C THR A 284 -2.36 -9.39 -11.31
N GLU A 285 -2.69 -10.67 -11.56
CA GLU A 285 -1.70 -11.71 -11.77
C GLU A 285 -1.70 -12.25 -13.21
N ASN A 286 -0.78 -11.79 -14.04
CA ASN A 286 -0.61 -12.26 -15.43
C ASN A 286 -0.40 -13.79 -15.53
N ALA A 287 0.16 -14.43 -14.50
CA ALA A 287 0.38 -15.86 -14.45
C ALA A 287 -0.91 -16.70 -14.47
N ILE A 288 -2.06 -16.12 -14.10
CA ILE A 288 -3.35 -16.81 -14.06
C ILE A 288 -3.80 -17.21 -15.47
N ALA A 289 -3.66 -16.28 -16.43
CA ALA A 289 -4.11 -16.52 -17.81
C ALA A 289 -3.40 -17.70 -18.47
N ALA A 290 -2.16 -17.93 -18.11
CA ALA A 290 -1.33 -19.05 -18.63
C ALA A 290 -1.46 -20.32 -17.77
N SER A 291 -2.10 -20.27 -16.61
CA SER A 291 -2.13 -21.40 -15.68
C SER A 291 -3.15 -22.47 -16.08
N PRO A 292 -2.72 -23.70 -16.39
CA PRO A 292 -3.66 -24.79 -16.65
C PRO A 292 -4.46 -25.18 -15.41
N VAL A 293 -3.95 -24.88 -14.21
CA VAL A 293 -4.57 -25.21 -12.91
C VAL A 293 -5.89 -24.46 -12.69
N LEU A 294 -5.95 -23.21 -13.16
CA LEU A 294 -7.13 -22.34 -12.99
C LEU A 294 -8.02 -22.30 -14.23
N ARG A 295 -7.77 -23.16 -15.22
CA ARG A 295 -8.61 -23.21 -16.42
C ARG A 295 -10.06 -23.49 -16.05
N GLY A 296 -10.98 -22.66 -16.55
CA GLY A 296 -12.41 -22.76 -16.27
C GLY A 296 -12.85 -22.12 -14.93
N ALA A 297 -11.93 -21.59 -14.13
CA ALA A 297 -12.31 -20.80 -12.95
C ALA A 297 -12.98 -19.47 -13.36
N TRP A 298 -13.91 -19.00 -12.56
CA TRP A 298 -14.58 -17.72 -12.72
C TRP A 298 -14.10 -16.76 -11.64
N PHE A 299 -13.76 -15.55 -12.03
CA PHE A 299 -13.37 -14.51 -11.08
C PHE A 299 -13.82 -13.13 -11.55
N THR A 300 -13.93 -12.20 -10.62
CA THR A 300 -14.30 -10.83 -10.94
C THR A 300 -13.10 -10.04 -11.43
N SER A 301 -13.31 -9.25 -12.45
CA SER A 301 -12.30 -8.43 -13.10
C SER A 301 -12.90 -7.09 -13.51
N VAL A 302 -12.07 -6.08 -13.69
CA VAL A 302 -12.43 -4.87 -14.42
C VAL A 302 -12.66 -5.21 -15.89
N SER A 303 -13.38 -4.34 -16.61
CA SER A 303 -13.60 -4.52 -18.04
C SER A 303 -12.27 -4.58 -18.82
N ASP A 304 -12.08 -5.63 -19.62
CA ASP A 304 -10.91 -5.77 -20.50
C ASP A 304 -10.73 -4.58 -21.45
N ALA A 305 -11.82 -3.95 -21.88
CA ALA A 305 -11.77 -2.79 -22.74
C ALA A 305 -11.12 -1.60 -22.02
N PHE A 306 -11.51 -1.33 -20.78
CA PHE A 306 -10.90 -0.27 -19.97
C PHE A 306 -9.45 -0.60 -19.61
N TYR A 307 -9.15 -1.84 -19.23
CA TYR A 307 -7.80 -2.25 -18.93
C TYR A 307 -6.86 -2.07 -20.12
N ARG A 308 -7.28 -2.49 -21.32
CA ARG A 308 -6.47 -2.32 -22.55
C ARG A 308 -6.23 -0.86 -22.89
N GLN A 309 -7.23 0.03 -22.71
CA GLN A 309 -7.06 1.46 -22.91
C GLN A 309 -5.99 2.08 -22.00
N LEU A 310 -5.87 1.57 -20.75
CA LEU A 310 -4.83 2.01 -19.82
C LEU A 310 -3.46 1.40 -20.12
N ALA A 311 -3.40 0.14 -20.53
CA ALA A 311 -2.16 -0.56 -20.81
C ALA A 311 -1.45 -0.11 -22.10
N THR A 312 -2.16 0.59 -22.99
CA THR A 312 -1.61 1.15 -24.26
C THR A 312 -1.12 2.60 -24.11
N LYS A 313 -1.31 3.21 -22.96
CA LYS A 313 -0.84 4.57 -22.62
C LYS A 313 0.46 4.55 -21.84
#